data_da3e03b8ebc4179fe17ebefa10eb5eeb
#
_entry.id   da3e03b8ebc4179fe17ebefa10eb5eeb
#
_cell.length_a   1.000
_cell.length_b   1.000
_cell.length_c   1.000
_cell.angle_alpha   90.00
_cell.angle_beta   90.00
_cell.angle_gamma   90.00
#
_symmetry.space_group_name_H-M   'P 1'
#
loop_
_entity.id
_entity.type
_entity.pdbx_description
1 polymer ?
#
loop_
_entity_poly.entity_id
_entity_poly.type
_entity_poly.pdbx_seq_one_letter_code
_entity_poly.pdbx_strand_id
1 'polypeptide(L)'
;MLSKLIEHGQAMKTVSVPRARHHLHAMPTSTGYDVQTSPSYIWDGRMRGQTPFTVLQYTISGVGTLRYENRVMKIRPGEALLAIVPHNHCYWLEKGEKWEFFWISMNGTEALRIHETILNAHGPVLRLKASSVDKLASCALRLIEGKAELPGEASAIAYEAAMALYDDTFGPSERLPASENSLNRAMQYVSTNLDSALSVETLACVAGLSRAHFSRSFANLTGLAPAEYVLQERMKRAAKLLTANRELPVKEIAALVGMPESNYFSKVFRRTYGVSPTDFRTTGMYATRRRG
;
A
#
# COMPACT_ATOMS: atom_id res chain seq x y z
N MET A 1 -3.67 -7.74 22.73
CA MET A 1 -3.96 -8.99 21.96
C MET A 1 -2.69 -9.73 21.60
N LEU A 2 -1.58 -9.03 21.34
CA LEU A 2 -0.28 -9.66 21.09
C LEU A 2 0.15 -10.61 22.22
N SER A 3 0.00 -10.21 23.48
CA SER A 3 0.31 -11.07 24.64
C SER A 3 -0.45 -12.42 24.62
N LYS A 4 -1.73 -12.40 24.24
CA LYS A 4 -2.54 -13.64 24.13
C LYS A 4 -2.07 -14.56 23.02
N LEU A 5 -1.58 -13.98 21.90
CA LEU A 5 -0.99 -14.77 20.82
C LEU A 5 0.32 -15.44 21.26
N ILE A 6 1.15 -14.72 22.02
CA ILE A 6 2.40 -15.26 22.60
C ILE A 6 2.08 -16.36 23.62
N GLU A 7 1.11 -16.12 24.52
CA GLU A 7 0.65 -17.10 25.51
C GLU A 7 0.07 -18.39 24.88
N HIS A 8 -0.58 -18.27 23.71
CA HIS A 8 -1.07 -19.44 22.96
C HIS A 8 0.08 -20.36 22.53
N GLY A 9 1.28 -19.83 22.35
CA GLY A 9 2.46 -20.58 21.95
C GLY A 9 2.58 -20.78 20.45
N GLN A 10 3.67 -21.43 20.03
CA GLN A 10 3.98 -21.68 18.63
C GLN A 10 2.87 -22.48 17.94
N ALA A 11 2.37 -21.93 16.86
CA ALA A 11 1.32 -22.54 16.06
C ALA A 11 1.42 -22.09 14.62
N MET A 12 1.09 -22.99 13.70
CA MET A 12 0.93 -22.70 12.28
C MET A 12 -0.38 -23.29 11.80
N LYS A 13 -1.15 -22.53 11.05
CA LYS A 13 -2.36 -22.99 10.42
C LYS A 13 -2.41 -22.60 8.95
N THR A 14 -2.56 -23.59 8.09
CA THR A 14 -3.00 -23.37 6.72
C THR A 14 -4.51 -23.22 6.73
N VAL A 15 -5.01 -22.11 6.23
CA VAL A 15 -6.45 -21.85 6.16
C VAL A 15 -6.98 -22.47 4.88
N SER A 16 -7.64 -23.61 5.01
CA SER A 16 -8.31 -24.30 3.91
C SER A 16 -9.81 -24.10 4.07
N VAL A 17 -10.39 -23.27 3.21
CA VAL A 17 -11.84 -23.11 3.13
C VAL A 17 -12.36 -23.76 1.84
N PRO A 18 -13.57 -24.36 1.85
CA PRO A 18 -14.14 -24.96 0.64
C PRO A 18 -14.17 -23.94 -0.51
N ARG A 19 -13.80 -24.37 -1.72
CA ARG A 19 -13.91 -23.54 -2.91
C ARG A 19 -15.39 -23.21 -3.16
N ALA A 20 -15.78 -21.98 -2.89
CA ALA A 20 -17.11 -21.49 -3.22
C ALA A 20 -17.23 -21.20 -4.73
N ARG A 21 -18.47 -21.24 -5.25
CA ARG A 21 -18.76 -20.81 -6.64
C ARG A 21 -18.44 -19.34 -6.88
N HIS A 22 -18.40 -18.53 -5.81
CA HIS A 22 -18.08 -17.11 -5.85
C HIS A 22 -16.73 -16.88 -5.17
N HIS A 23 -15.82 -16.18 -5.86
CA HIS A 23 -14.52 -15.85 -5.32
C HIS A 23 -14.61 -14.62 -4.40
N LEU A 24 -14.16 -14.78 -3.17
CA LEU A 24 -13.92 -13.65 -2.26
C LEU A 24 -12.56 -13.04 -2.56
N HIS A 25 -12.46 -11.70 -2.46
CA HIS A 25 -11.32 -10.94 -2.96
C HIS A 25 -10.21 -10.71 -1.93
N ALA A 26 -10.39 -11.13 -0.69
CA ALA A 26 -9.36 -11.22 0.34
C ALA A 26 -9.58 -12.49 1.15
N MET A 27 -8.64 -13.42 1.11
CA MET A 27 -8.72 -14.70 1.80
C MET A 27 -7.40 -15.01 2.50
N PRO A 28 -7.40 -15.42 3.77
CA PRO A 28 -6.21 -15.89 4.42
C PRO A 28 -5.78 -17.24 3.82
N THR A 29 -4.49 -17.45 3.66
CA THR A 29 -3.92 -18.72 3.17
C THR A 29 -3.17 -19.46 4.25
N SER A 30 -2.42 -18.73 5.08
CA SER A 30 -1.76 -19.27 6.25
C SER A 30 -1.55 -18.20 7.31
N THR A 31 -1.45 -18.62 8.54
CA THR A 31 -1.13 -17.75 9.67
C THR A 31 -0.38 -18.56 10.72
N GLY A 32 0.32 -17.88 11.59
CA GLY A 32 0.96 -18.52 12.73
C GLY A 32 1.77 -17.55 13.59
N TYR A 33 2.28 -18.12 14.67
CA TYR A 33 3.28 -17.53 15.55
C TYR A 33 4.41 -18.52 15.72
N ASP A 34 5.63 -18.08 15.57
CA ASP A 34 6.80 -18.94 15.62
C ASP A 34 8.05 -18.26 16.20
N VAL A 35 8.97 -19.07 16.68
CA VAL A 35 10.27 -18.68 17.21
C VAL A 35 11.34 -19.49 16.50
N GLN A 36 12.04 -18.86 15.58
CA GLN A 36 13.08 -19.49 14.79
C GLN A 36 14.45 -19.24 15.38
N THR A 37 15.26 -20.32 15.45
CA THR A 37 16.65 -20.30 15.91
C THR A 37 17.58 -21.02 14.92
N SER A 38 17.02 -21.65 13.91
CA SER A 38 17.80 -22.40 12.91
C SER A 38 18.09 -21.54 11.69
N PRO A 39 19.35 -21.47 11.21
CA PRO A 39 19.68 -20.80 9.96
C PRO A 39 19.13 -21.50 8.71
N SER A 40 18.49 -22.68 8.86
CA SER A 40 17.74 -23.31 7.79
C SER A 40 16.43 -22.60 7.47
N TYR A 41 15.98 -21.68 8.35
CA TYR A 41 14.82 -20.84 8.07
C TYR A 41 15.15 -19.83 6.97
N ILE A 42 14.72 -20.16 5.77
CA ILE A 42 14.91 -19.34 4.57
C ILE A 42 13.71 -19.47 3.63
N TRP A 43 13.24 -18.34 3.10
CA TRP A 43 12.15 -18.28 2.15
C TRP A 43 12.52 -17.42 0.94
N ASP A 44 12.67 -18.06 -0.23
CA ASP A 44 12.84 -17.36 -1.53
C ASP A 44 11.48 -17.20 -2.19
N GLY A 45 11.06 -15.95 -2.43
CA GLY A 45 9.78 -15.62 -3.02
C GLY A 45 9.59 -16.12 -4.44
N ARG A 46 10.65 -16.46 -5.17
CA ARG A 46 10.59 -17.05 -6.52
C ARG A 46 10.27 -18.54 -6.50
N MET A 47 10.47 -19.20 -5.36
CA MET A 47 10.32 -20.66 -5.19
C MET A 47 9.01 -21.06 -4.51
N ARG A 48 8.10 -20.12 -4.26
CA ARG A 48 6.87 -20.35 -3.46
C ARG A 48 5.60 -20.56 -4.30
N GLY A 49 5.73 -20.93 -5.56
CA GLY A 49 4.62 -21.21 -6.47
C GLY A 49 4.24 -20.04 -7.37
N GLN A 50 3.26 -20.27 -8.24
CA GLN A 50 2.84 -19.32 -9.28
C GLN A 50 1.58 -18.52 -8.90
N THR A 51 0.77 -19.02 -7.96
CA THR A 51 -0.45 -18.31 -7.52
C THR A 51 -0.07 -17.14 -6.64
N PRO A 52 -0.46 -15.91 -7.01
CA PRO A 52 -0.10 -14.73 -6.22
C PRO A 52 -0.73 -14.75 -4.82
N PHE A 53 0.08 -14.41 -3.83
CA PHE A 53 -0.36 -14.19 -2.44
C PHE A 53 0.58 -13.19 -1.75
N THR A 54 0.15 -12.66 -0.62
CA THR A 54 0.93 -11.75 0.19
C THR A 54 1.38 -12.40 1.48
N VAL A 55 2.49 -11.92 2.03
CA VAL A 55 3.00 -12.29 3.35
C VAL A 55 3.21 -11.03 4.14
N LEU A 56 2.51 -10.91 5.26
CA LEU A 56 2.76 -9.93 6.31
C LEU A 56 3.34 -10.67 7.50
N GLN A 57 4.57 -10.37 7.90
CA GLN A 57 5.24 -11.01 9.04
C GLN A 57 5.78 -9.94 9.99
N TYR A 58 5.24 -9.86 11.20
CA TYR A 58 5.61 -8.90 12.22
C TYR A 58 6.64 -9.48 13.18
N THR A 59 7.74 -8.75 13.41
CA THR A 59 8.80 -9.12 14.33
C THR A 59 8.48 -8.70 15.77
N ILE A 60 8.38 -9.66 16.66
CA ILE A 60 8.14 -9.47 18.10
C ILE A 60 9.47 -9.27 18.81
N SER A 61 10.42 -10.19 18.60
CA SER A 61 11.77 -10.12 19.18
C SER A 61 12.82 -10.72 18.24
N GLY A 62 14.11 -10.43 18.48
CA GLY A 62 15.19 -10.91 17.62
C GLY A 62 15.30 -10.13 16.32
N VAL A 63 15.91 -10.71 15.29
CA VAL A 63 16.22 -10.02 14.02
C VAL A 63 16.12 -10.97 12.84
N GLY A 64 15.32 -10.63 11.84
CA GLY A 64 15.33 -11.27 10.53
C GLY A 64 16.16 -10.50 9.51
N THR A 65 16.54 -11.16 8.43
CA THR A 65 17.22 -10.52 7.29
C THR A 65 16.36 -10.67 6.04
N LEU A 66 16.17 -9.59 5.32
CA LEU A 66 15.43 -9.52 4.06
C LEU A 66 16.33 -9.00 2.95
N ARG A 67 16.44 -9.74 1.87
CA ARG A 67 16.84 -9.21 0.57
C ARG A 67 15.59 -8.95 -0.26
N TYR A 68 15.37 -7.72 -0.64
CA TYR A 68 14.27 -7.30 -1.51
C TYR A 68 14.88 -6.67 -2.76
N GLU A 69 14.73 -7.34 -3.91
CA GLU A 69 15.49 -7.05 -5.13
C GLU A 69 17.01 -7.04 -4.87
N ASN A 70 17.64 -5.87 -5.00
CA ASN A 70 19.10 -5.69 -4.82
C ASN A 70 19.46 -5.09 -3.44
N ARG A 71 18.51 -4.95 -2.51
CA ARG A 71 18.73 -4.35 -1.19
C ARG A 71 18.63 -5.40 -0.10
N VAL A 72 19.59 -5.39 0.82
CA VAL A 72 19.56 -6.21 2.04
C VAL A 72 19.22 -5.33 3.23
N MET A 73 18.23 -5.75 4.02
CA MET A 73 17.72 -5.02 5.18
C MET A 73 17.59 -5.95 6.37
N LYS A 74 17.71 -5.42 7.58
CA LYS A 74 17.37 -6.13 8.82
C LYS A 74 15.94 -5.76 9.22
N ILE A 75 15.20 -6.75 9.70
CA ILE A 75 13.84 -6.57 10.23
C ILE A 75 13.94 -6.74 11.73
N ARG A 76 13.62 -5.68 12.47
CA ARG A 76 13.81 -5.57 13.92
C ARG A 76 12.48 -5.62 14.66
N PRO A 77 12.49 -5.76 16.00
CA PRO A 77 11.27 -5.68 16.80
C PRO A 77 10.50 -4.38 16.52
N GLY A 78 9.19 -4.50 16.36
CA GLY A 78 8.32 -3.40 15.98
C GLY A 78 8.16 -3.19 14.47
N GLU A 79 8.91 -3.95 13.66
CA GLU A 79 8.85 -3.89 12.20
C GLU A 79 8.17 -5.12 11.61
N ALA A 80 7.47 -4.92 10.51
CA ALA A 80 6.85 -5.99 9.73
C ALA A 80 7.46 -6.06 8.33
N LEU A 81 7.73 -7.29 7.87
CA LEU A 81 7.95 -7.60 6.48
C LEU A 81 6.62 -7.65 5.76
N LEU A 82 6.51 -6.96 4.63
CA LEU A 82 5.43 -7.13 3.66
C LEU A 82 6.02 -7.55 2.32
N ALA A 83 5.52 -8.63 1.74
CA ALA A 83 5.96 -9.10 0.43
C ALA A 83 4.80 -9.70 -0.37
N ILE A 84 4.88 -9.62 -1.69
CA ILE A 84 4.01 -10.32 -2.64
C ILE A 84 4.81 -11.49 -3.23
N VAL A 85 4.18 -12.63 -3.41
CA VAL A 85 4.75 -13.82 -4.02
C VAL A 85 3.95 -14.12 -5.29
N PRO A 86 4.60 -14.47 -6.40
CA PRO A 86 6.05 -14.57 -6.62
C PRO A 86 6.72 -13.19 -6.78
N HIS A 87 7.92 -13.03 -6.23
CA HIS A 87 8.74 -11.81 -6.38
C HIS A 87 10.20 -12.12 -6.07
N ASN A 88 11.14 -11.30 -6.57
CA ASN A 88 12.56 -11.40 -6.29
C ASN A 88 12.90 -10.86 -4.89
N HIS A 89 12.49 -11.59 -3.86
CA HIS A 89 12.88 -11.36 -2.48
C HIS A 89 13.28 -12.68 -1.81
N CYS A 90 14.07 -12.58 -0.76
CA CYS A 90 14.42 -13.69 0.10
C CYS A 90 14.55 -13.18 1.53
N TYR A 91 13.96 -13.88 2.49
CA TYR A 91 14.15 -13.58 3.90
C TYR A 91 14.59 -14.83 4.67
N TRP A 92 15.48 -14.62 5.63
CA TRP A 92 16.13 -15.70 6.36
C TRP A 92 16.55 -15.29 7.76
N LEU A 93 16.94 -16.29 8.56
CA LEU A 93 17.59 -16.12 9.85
C LEU A 93 19.11 -16.35 9.69
N GLU A 94 19.90 -15.41 10.16
CA GLU A 94 21.36 -15.58 10.17
C GLU A 94 21.80 -16.51 11.29
N LYS A 95 22.96 -17.14 11.09
CA LYS A 95 23.54 -18.06 12.09
C LYS A 95 23.79 -17.34 13.42
N GLY A 96 23.29 -17.90 14.52
CA GLY A 96 23.43 -17.36 15.87
C GLY A 96 22.36 -16.33 16.25
N GLU A 97 21.51 -15.94 15.32
CA GLU A 97 20.37 -15.03 15.61
C GLU A 97 19.12 -15.83 16.02
N LYS A 98 18.18 -15.13 16.64
CA LYS A 98 16.84 -15.60 16.96
C LYS A 98 15.83 -14.65 16.33
N TRP A 99 14.71 -15.21 15.83
CA TRP A 99 13.63 -14.41 15.26
C TRP A 99 12.29 -14.92 15.73
N GLU A 100 11.60 -14.10 16.49
CA GLU A 100 10.25 -14.34 17.01
C GLU A 100 9.27 -13.44 16.26
N PHE A 101 8.24 -14.04 15.67
CA PHE A 101 7.31 -13.32 14.80
C PHE A 101 5.95 -14.02 14.74
N PHE A 102 4.95 -13.28 14.30
CA PHE A 102 3.73 -13.86 13.75
C PHE A 102 3.53 -13.42 12.30
N TRP A 103 2.74 -14.17 11.55
CA TRP A 103 2.43 -13.82 10.17
C TRP A 103 0.98 -14.06 9.81
N ILE A 104 0.51 -13.36 8.79
CA ILE A 104 -0.74 -13.60 8.06
C ILE A 104 -0.39 -13.55 6.58
N SER A 105 -0.67 -14.64 5.85
CA SER A 105 -0.58 -14.68 4.40
C SER A 105 -1.97 -14.65 3.80
N MET A 106 -2.14 -13.93 2.70
CA MET A 106 -3.45 -13.72 2.08
C MET A 106 -3.35 -13.82 0.56
N ASN A 107 -4.43 -14.26 -0.06
CA ASN A 107 -4.63 -14.16 -1.51
C ASN A 107 -5.93 -13.40 -1.83
N GLY A 108 -6.16 -13.18 -3.12
CA GLY A 108 -7.31 -12.45 -3.64
C GLY A 108 -6.97 -11.07 -4.16
N THR A 109 -7.73 -10.61 -5.13
CA THR A 109 -7.44 -9.38 -5.89
C THR A 109 -7.35 -8.13 -5.02
N GLU A 110 -8.21 -8.01 -3.99
CA GLU A 110 -8.18 -6.86 -3.09
C GLU A 110 -7.04 -6.93 -2.08
N ALA A 111 -6.74 -8.10 -1.51
CA ALA A 111 -5.60 -8.25 -0.62
C ALA A 111 -4.29 -7.90 -1.34
N LEU A 112 -4.12 -8.38 -2.58
CA LEU A 112 -2.96 -8.05 -3.42
C LEU A 112 -2.90 -6.56 -3.73
N ARG A 113 -4.01 -5.95 -4.18
CA ARG A 113 -4.08 -4.52 -4.53
C ARG A 113 -3.74 -3.61 -3.35
N ILE A 114 -4.28 -3.92 -2.17
CA ILE A 114 -4.03 -3.14 -0.94
C ILE A 114 -2.56 -3.23 -0.55
N HIS A 115 -2.01 -4.44 -0.50
CA HIS A 115 -0.63 -4.66 -0.11
C HIS A 115 0.36 -4.11 -1.15
N GLU A 116 0.05 -4.18 -2.45
CA GLU A 116 0.85 -3.54 -3.50
C GLU A 116 0.86 -2.01 -3.34
N THR A 117 -0.29 -1.42 -3.01
CA THR A 117 -0.38 0.02 -2.72
C THR A 117 0.52 0.41 -1.56
N ILE A 118 0.54 -0.38 -0.47
CA ILE A 118 1.38 -0.15 0.70
C ILE A 118 2.86 -0.32 0.35
N LEU A 119 3.22 -1.40 -0.36
CA LEU A 119 4.59 -1.67 -0.80
C LEU A 119 5.15 -0.55 -1.67
N ASN A 120 4.34 -0.04 -2.61
CA ASN A 120 4.76 1.04 -3.50
C ASN A 120 4.98 2.37 -2.77
N ALA A 121 4.24 2.61 -1.68
CA ALA A 121 4.33 3.84 -0.90
C ALA A 121 5.41 3.78 0.19
N HIS A 122 5.57 2.64 0.86
CA HIS A 122 6.36 2.52 2.09
C HIS A 122 7.50 1.50 2.00
N GLY A 123 7.52 0.70 0.93
CA GLY A 123 8.50 -0.38 0.77
C GLY A 123 8.17 -1.64 1.60
N PRO A 124 9.08 -2.63 1.63
CA PRO A 124 8.80 -3.96 2.16
C PRO A 124 8.99 -4.10 3.69
N VAL A 125 9.51 -3.09 4.38
CA VAL A 125 9.70 -3.09 5.84
C VAL A 125 8.91 -1.92 6.43
N LEU A 126 7.92 -2.25 7.25
CA LEU A 126 6.96 -1.30 7.82
C LEU A 126 7.14 -1.25 9.34
N ARG A 127 7.14 -0.05 9.92
CA ARG A 127 7.09 0.13 11.36
C ARG A 127 5.65 0.37 11.79
N LEU A 128 5.09 -0.54 12.61
CA LEU A 128 3.68 -0.52 12.95
C LEU A 128 3.42 0.05 14.34
N LYS A 129 2.27 0.72 14.49
CA LYS A 129 1.75 1.19 15.78
C LYS A 129 1.26 0.02 16.62
N ALA A 130 1.37 0.12 17.93
CA ALA A 130 0.93 -0.91 18.86
C ALA A 130 -0.55 -1.31 18.69
N SER A 131 -1.42 -0.33 18.39
CA SER A 131 -2.85 -0.58 18.12
C SER A 131 -3.09 -1.45 16.88
N SER A 132 -2.31 -1.24 15.82
CA SER A 132 -2.40 -2.02 14.58
C SER A 132 -1.81 -3.42 14.78
N VAL A 133 -0.71 -3.52 15.50
CA VAL A 133 -0.12 -4.82 15.89
C VAL A 133 -1.12 -5.65 16.71
N ASP A 134 -1.84 -5.05 17.66
CA ASP A 134 -2.86 -5.74 18.45
C ASP A 134 -4.04 -6.24 17.60
N LYS A 135 -4.48 -5.46 16.60
CA LYS A 135 -5.52 -5.90 15.64
C LYS A 135 -5.02 -7.07 14.79
N LEU A 136 -3.82 -6.97 14.24
CA LEU A 136 -3.20 -8.02 13.42
C LEU A 136 -3.00 -9.31 14.23
N ALA A 137 -2.50 -9.21 15.47
CA ALA A 137 -2.35 -10.34 16.38
C ALA A 137 -3.72 -10.98 16.72
N SER A 138 -4.78 -10.17 16.88
CA SER A 138 -6.14 -10.67 17.06
C SER A 138 -6.63 -11.46 15.84
N CYS A 139 -6.37 -10.94 14.63
CA CYS A 139 -6.72 -11.64 13.39
C CYS A 139 -5.97 -12.98 13.27
N ALA A 140 -4.66 -12.99 13.55
CA ALA A 140 -3.85 -14.20 13.54
C ALA A 140 -4.36 -15.23 14.55
N LEU A 141 -4.63 -14.83 15.79
CA LEU A 141 -5.11 -15.71 16.85
C LEU A 141 -6.47 -16.33 16.50
N ARG A 142 -7.44 -15.53 16.02
CA ARG A 142 -8.76 -16.03 15.58
C ARG A 142 -8.65 -17.08 14.47
N LEU A 143 -7.74 -16.88 13.52
CA LEU A 143 -7.48 -17.85 12.47
C LEU A 143 -6.83 -19.13 13.02
N ILE A 144 -5.84 -19.02 13.92
CA ILE A 144 -5.17 -20.15 14.56
C ILE A 144 -6.18 -21.00 15.36
N GLU A 145 -7.02 -20.36 16.16
CA GLU A 145 -8.05 -21.01 16.98
C GLU A 145 -9.19 -21.65 16.15
N GLY A 146 -9.22 -21.41 14.83
CA GLY A 146 -10.25 -21.96 13.95
C GLY A 146 -11.58 -21.23 14.01
N LYS A 147 -11.60 -19.99 14.47
CA LYS A 147 -12.82 -19.14 14.52
C LYS A 147 -13.20 -18.57 13.15
N ALA A 148 -12.92 -19.28 12.07
CA ALA A 148 -13.22 -18.93 10.70
C ALA A 148 -13.54 -20.21 9.91
N GLU A 149 -14.66 -20.84 10.24
CA GLU A 149 -15.11 -22.09 9.60
C GLU A 149 -15.75 -21.81 8.24
N LEU A 150 -16.41 -20.67 8.10
CA LEU A 150 -17.05 -20.26 6.86
C LEU A 150 -16.12 -19.34 6.02
N PRO A 151 -16.18 -19.44 4.67
CA PRO A 151 -15.40 -18.57 3.79
C PRO A 151 -15.60 -17.08 4.05
N GLY A 152 -16.83 -16.66 4.39
CA GLY A 152 -17.13 -15.26 4.70
C GLY A 152 -16.46 -14.77 5.98
N GLU A 153 -16.39 -15.61 7.01
CA GLU A 153 -15.71 -15.29 8.27
C GLU A 153 -14.18 -15.16 8.05
N ALA A 154 -13.60 -16.11 7.32
CA ALA A 154 -12.19 -16.06 6.95
C ALA A 154 -11.86 -14.81 6.14
N SER A 155 -12.71 -14.48 5.16
CA SER A 155 -12.58 -13.27 4.35
C SER A 155 -12.69 -11.98 5.18
N ALA A 156 -13.64 -11.92 6.10
CA ALA A 156 -13.81 -10.78 7.01
C ALA A 156 -12.54 -10.54 7.85
N ILE A 157 -11.93 -11.59 8.39
CA ILE A 157 -10.66 -11.49 9.13
C ILE A 157 -9.51 -11.02 8.23
N ALA A 158 -9.43 -11.52 6.99
CA ALA A 158 -8.42 -11.08 6.03
C ALA A 158 -8.57 -9.60 5.67
N TYR A 159 -9.82 -9.13 5.45
CA TYR A 159 -10.09 -7.70 5.23
C TYR A 159 -9.76 -6.86 6.46
N GLU A 160 -10.12 -7.31 7.66
CA GLU A 160 -9.79 -6.62 8.92
C GLU A 160 -8.26 -6.43 9.06
N ALA A 161 -7.49 -7.48 8.79
CA ALA A 161 -6.03 -7.41 8.83
C ALA A 161 -5.46 -6.46 7.74
N ALA A 162 -5.96 -6.55 6.50
CA ALA A 162 -5.52 -5.67 5.41
C ALA A 162 -5.86 -4.20 5.69
N MET A 163 -7.05 -3.92 6.24
CA MET A 163 -7.47 -2.56 6.61
C MET A 163 -6.71 -2.03 7.82
N ALA A 164 -6.42 -2.86 8.83
CA ALA A 164 -5.59 -2.46 9.96
C ALA A 164 -4.19 -2.01 9.51
N LEU A 165 -3.61 -2.71 8.53
CA LEU A 165 -2.33 -2.33 7.94
C LEU A 165 -2.45 -1.07 7.08
N TYR A 166 -3.51 -0.93 6.29
CA TYR A 166 -3.78 0.25 5.47
C TYR A 166 -3.96 1.50 6.33
N ASP A 167 -4.76 1.41 7.40
CA ASP A 167 -4.99 2.53 8.32
C ASP A 167 -3.70 2.91 9.08
N ASP A 168 -2.85 1.94 9.39
CA ASP A 168 -1.55 2.21 10.02
C ASP A 168 -0.64 3.02 9.11
N THR A 169 -0.62 2.68 7.81
CA THR A 169 0.29 3.26 6.83
C THR A 169 -0.22 4.56 6.21
N PHE A 170 -1.51 4.69 5.99
CA PHE A 170 -2.13 5.84 5.32
C PHE A 170 -3.07 6.65 6.21
N GLY A 171 -3.40 6.15 7.40
CA GLY A 171 -4.22 6.87 8.37
C GLY A 171 -3.52 8.10 8.95
N PRO A 172 -4.25 8.99 9.63
CA PRO A 172 -3.66 10.16 10.26
C PRO A 172 -2.59 9.73 11.27
N SER A 173 -1.36 10.15 11.02
CA SER A 173 -0.22 9.81 11.86
C SER A 173 -0.14 10.76 13.05
N GLU A 174 -0.23 10.24 14.27
CA GLU A 174 -0.08 11.04 15.48
C GLU A 174 1.36 11.55 15.70
N ARG A 175 2.38 11.00 14.99
CA ARG A 175 3.79 11.42 15.10
C ARG A 175 4.58 11.06 13.84
N LEU A 176 4.36 11.78 12.76
CA LEU A 176 5.37 11.83 11.70
C LEU A 176 6.56 12.71 12.15
N PRO A 177 7.81 12.39 11.73
CA PRO A 177 8.92 13.33 11.86
C PRO A 177 8.51 14.71 11.33
N ALA A 178 9.01 15.79 11.92
CA ALA A 178 8.61 17.14 11.54
C ALA A 178 8.75 17.43 10.04
N SER A 179 9.72 16.78 9.36
CA SER A 179 9.91 16.85 7.91
C SER A 179 8.81 16.15 7.10
N GLU A 180 8.33 14.97 7.53
CA GLU A 180 7.25 14.25 6.85
C GLU A 180 5.89 14.92 7.06
N ASN A 181 5.64 15.47 8.27
CA ASN A 181 4.49 16.32 8.53
C ASN A 181 4.47 17.55 7.61
N SER A 182 5.63 18.12 7.31
CA SER A 182 5.79 19.26 6.41
C SER A 182 5.42 18.89 4.97
N LEU A 183 5.87 17.74 4.47
CA LEU A 183 5.55 17.28 3.12
C LEU A 183 4.08 16.85 2.99
N ASN A 184 3.52 16.21 4.01
CA ASN A 184 2.10 15.86 4.05
C ASN A 184 1.19 17.08 4.06
N ARG A 185 1.56 18.18 4.75
CA ARG A 185 0.84 19.46 4.65
C ARG A 185 0.84 19.99 3.23
N ALA A 186 1.97 19.91 2.52
CA ALA A 186 2.03 20.32 1.12
C ALA A 186 1.15 19.45 0.22
N MET A 187 1.14 18.13 0.40
CA MET A 187 0.25 17.22 -0.35
C MET A 187 -1.22 17.48 -0.06
N GLN A 188 -1.58 17.72 1.19
CA GLN A 188 -2.93 18.10 1.58
C GLN A 188 -3.34 19.44 0.96
N TYR A 189 -2.43 20.43 0.97
CA TYR A 189 -2.65 21.71 0.33
C TYR A 189 -2.87 21.55 -1.19
N VAL A 190 -2.11 20.69 -1.86
CA VAL A 190 -2.34 20.37 -3.28
C VAL A 190 -3.75 19.82 -3.48
N SER A 191 -4.18 18.84 -2.68
CA SER A 191 -5.46 18.17 -2.85
C SER A 191 -6.67 19.11 -2.71
N THR A 192 -6.54 20.16 -1.89
CA THR A 192 -7.61 21.13 -1.61
C THR A 192 -7.59 22.36 -2.51
N ASN A 193 -6.49 22.61 -3.24
CA ASN A 193 -6.27 23.85 -4.02
C ASN A 193 -5.88 23.59 -5.48
N LEU A 194 -6.37 22.48 -6.09
CA LEU A 194 -5.98 22.07 -7.45
C LEU A 194 -6.34 23.07 -8.54
N ASP A 195 -7.35 23.93 -8.29
CA ASP A 195 -7.79 25.01 -9.18
C ASP A 195 -6.86 26.23 -9.17
N SER A 196 -6.00 26.34 -8.18
CA SER A 196 -5.14 27.50 -7.93
C SER A 196 -3.74 27.34 -8.53
N ALA A 197 -2.96 28.42 -8.54
CA ALA A 197 -1.55 28.37 -8.94
C ALA A 197 -0.70 27.67 -7.87
N LEU A 198 -0.33 26.42 -8.14
CA LEU A 198 0.48 25.59 -7.25
C LEU A 198 1.94 25.57 -7.73
N SER A 199 2.69 26.63 -7.40
CA SER A 199 4.13 26.66 -7.68
C SER A 199 4.92 25.81 -6.67
N VAL A 200 6.12 25.39 -7.05
CA VAL A 200 7.02 24.65 -6.14
C VAL A 200 7.40 25.54 -4.94
N GLU A 201 7.50 26.83 -5.14
CA GLU A 201 7.76 27.84 -4.10
C GLU A 201 6.62 27.88 -3.09
N THR A 202 5.36 27.93 -3.58
CA THR A 202 4.17 27.91 -2.72
C THR A 202 4.14 26.65 -1.86
N LEU A 203 4.38 25.48 -2.47
CA LEU A 203 4.38 24.20 -1.77
C LEU A 203 5.53 24.10 -0.75
N ALA A 204 6.70 24.61 -1.08
CA ALA A 204 7.83 24.66 -0.16
C ALA A 204 7.54 25.59 1.04
N CYS A 205 6.89 26.71 0.81
CA CYS A 205 6.43 27.63 1.88
C CYS A 205 5.42 26.96 2.81
N VAL A 206 4.41 26.27 2.26
CA VAL A 206 3.42 25.49 3.03
C VAL A 206 4.10 24.38 3.86
N ALA A 207 5.12 23.74 3.29
CA ALA A 207 5.92 22.75 4.00
C ALA A 207 6.86 23.36 5.07
N GLY A 208 7.11 24.67 5.06
CA GLY A 208 8.11 25.30 5.91
C GLY A 208 9.55 24.91 5.56
N LEU A 209 9.83 24.63 4.28
CA LEU A 209 11.11 24.18 3.78
C LEU A 209 11.65 25.13 2.70
N SER A 210 12.97 25.16 2.52
CA SER A 210 13.54 25.80 1.33
C SER A 210 13.14 25.03 0.07
N ARG A 211 13.00 25.72 -1.07
CA ARG A 211 12.62 25.12 -2.36
C ARG A 211 13.48 23.90 -2.72
N ALA A 212 14.80 24.01 -2.54
CA ALA A 212 15.72 22.91 -2.87
C ALA A 212 15.55 21.69 -1.95
N HIS A 213 15.35 21.93 -0.65
CA HIS A 213 15.09 20.86 0.33
C HIS A 213 13.75 20.22 0.08
N PHE A 214 12.69 21.03 -0.10
CA PHE A 214 11.36 20.55 -0.44
C PHE A 214 11.37 19.63 -1.66
N SER A 215 11.94 20.11 -2.79
CA SER A 215 11.94 19.33 -4.04
C SER A 215 12.63 17.97 -3.90
N ARG A 216 13.77 17.91 -3.22
CA ARG A 216 14.48 16.64 -2.99
C ARG A 216 13.71 15.69 -2.06
N SER A 217 13.25 16.19 -0.92
CA SER A 217 12.53 15.41 0.06
C SER A 217 11.18 14.94 -0.48
N PHE A 218 10.48 15.78 -1.25
CA PHE A 218 9.22 15.45 -1.88
C PHE A 218 9.38 14.37 -2.95
N ALA A 219 10.40 14.49 -3.81
CA ALA A 219 10.70 13.47 -4.81
C ALA A 219 11.13 12.12 -4.17
N ASN A 220 11.89 12.17 -3.07
CA ASN A 220 12.25 10.96 -2.33
C ASN A 220 11.04 10.28 -1.69
N LEU A 221 10.07 11.05 -1.19
CA LEU A 221 8.86 10.53 -0.56
C LEU A 221 7.85 9.99 -1.58
N THR A 222 7.61 10.76 -2.66
CA THR A 222 6.51 10.47 -3.61
C THR A 222 6.97 9.75 -4.88
N GLY A 223 8.27 9.68 -5.14
CA GLY A 223 8.84 9.20 -6.39
C GLY A 223 8.68 10.18 -7.57
N LEU A 224 8.09 11.37 -7.35
CA LEU A 224 7.75 12.34 -8.38
C LEU A 224 8.28 13.73 -8.04
N ALA A 225 8.68 14.50 -9.06
CA ALA A 225 8.92 15.92 -8.86
C ALA A 225 7.61 16.64 -8.45
N PRO A 226 7.67 17.68 -7.58
CA PRO A 226 6.46 18.36 -7.08
C PRO A 226 5.50 18.83 -8.18
N ALA A 227 6.03 19.42 -9.26
CA ALA A 227 5.21 19.88 -10.39
C ALA A 227 4.51 18.72 -11.13
N GLU A 228 5.18 17.59 -11.24
CA GLU A 228 4.62 16.39 -11.85
C GLU A 228 3.52 15.75 -10.97
N TYR A 229 3.74 15.73 -9.66
CA TYR A 229 2.72 15.31 -8.69
C TYR A 229 1.45 16.16 -8.79
N VAL A 230 1.59 17.50 -8.79
CA VAL A 230 0.45 18.43 -8.99
C VAL A 230 -0.28 18.12 -10.29
N LEU A 231 0.46 17.91 -11.39
CA LEU A 231 -0.14 17.58 -12.68
C LEU A 231 -0.91 16.26 -12.65
N GLN A 232 -0.38 15.22 -12.01
CA GLN A 232 -1.08 13.94 -11.86
C GLN A 232 -2.35 14.08 -11.02
N GLU A 233 -2.32 14.81 -9.90
CA GLU A 233 -3.51 15.04 -9.08
C GLU A 233 -4.59 15.83 -9.83
N ARG A 234 -4.21 16.83 -10.63
CA ARG A 234 -5.12 17.54 -11.55
C ARG A 234 -5.78 16.59 -12.56
N MET A 235 -5.00 15.69 -13.16
CA MET A 235 -5.52 14.72 -14.12
C MET A 235 -6.45 13.70 -13.44
N LYS A 236 -6.14 13.22 -12.24
CA LYS A 236 -7.02 12.35 -11.46
C LYS A 236 -8.34 13.03 -11.13
N ARG A 237 -8.32 14.29 -10.71
CA ARG A 237 -9.54 15.07 -10.43
C ARG A 237 -10.35 15.32 -11.71
N ALA A 238 -9.69 15.65 -12.83
CA ALA A 238 -10.36 15.83 -14.11
C ALA A 238 -11.06 14.53 -14.56
N ALA A 239 -10.43 13.38 -14.45
CA ALA A 239 -11.02 12.10 -14.78
C ALA A 239 -12.29 11.81 -13.94
N LYS A 240 -12.23 12.10 -12.61
CA LYS A 240 -13.41 11.99 -11.74
C LYS A 240 -14.55 12.93 -12.16
N LEU A 241 -14.24 14.19 -12.50
CA LEU A 241 -15.25 15.16 -12.95
C LEU A 241 -15.87 14.77 -14.28
N LEU A 242 -15.09 14.26 -15.24
CA LEU A 242 -15.57 13.80 -16.53
C LEU A 242 -16.56 12.64 -16.42
N THR A 243 -16.37 11.74 -15.47
CA THR A 243 -17.25 10.58 -15.26
C THR A 243 -18.46 10.90 -14.39
N ALA A 244 -18.30 11.78 -13.39
CA ALA A 244 -19.38 12.14 -12.46
C ALA A 244 -20.36 13.17 -13.06
N ASN A 245 -19.86 14.11 -13.89
CA ASN A 245 -20.65 15.23 -14.44
C ASN A 245 -20.59 15.21 -15.97
N ARG A 246 -21.45 14.42 -16.58
CA ARG A 246 -21.45 14.23 -18.05
C ARG A 246 -21.77 15.48 -18.83
N GLU A 247 -22.57 16.38 -18.26
CA GLU A 247 -23.01 17.62 -18.91
C GLU A 247 -22.00 18.77 -18.78
N LEU A 248 -21.05 18.68 -17.84
CA LEU A 248 -20.10 19.77 -17.60
C LEU A 248 -19.13 19.90 -18.78
N PRO A 249 -19.00 21.08 -19.42
CA PRO A 249 -18.09 21.27 -20.54
C PRO A 249 -16.63 20.95 -20.19
N VAL A 250 -15.90 20.34 -21.11
CA VAL A 250 -14.47 20.01 -20.90
C VAL A 250 -13.65 21.24 -20.55
N LYS A 251 -14.00 22.41 -21.11
CA LYS A 251 -13.37 23.70 -20.79
C LYS A 251 -13.54 24.10 -19.34
N GLU A 252 -14.72 23.87 -18.77
CA GLU A 252 -14.99 24.17 -17.36
C GLU A 252 -14.26 23.19 -16.44
N ILE A 253 -14.22 21.90 -16.80
CA ILE A 253 -13.43 20.91 -16.06
C ILE A 253 -11.94 21.29 -16.05
N ALA A 254 -11.40 21.75 -17.19
CA ALA A 254 -10.05 22.21 -17.28
C ALA A 254 -9.77 23.40 -16.34
N ALA A 255 -10.69 24.36 -16.26
CA ALA A 255 -10.60 25.48 -15.31
C ALA A 255 -10.69 25.03 -13.84
N LEU A 256 -11.62 24.14 -13.50
CA LEU A 256 -11.81 23.58 -12.15
C LEU A 256 -10.60 22.77 -11.63
N VAL A 257 -9.73 22.32 -12.52
CA VAL A 257 -8.49 21.64 -12.15
C VAL A 257 -7.25 22.55 -12.33
N GLY A 258 -7.43 23.86 -12.44
CA GLY A 258 -6.34 24.84 -12.55
C GLY A 258 -5.55 24.78 -13.85
N MET A 259 -6.20 24.35 -14.94
CA MET A 259 -5.64 24.29 -16.29
C MET A 259 -6.57 24.98 -17.31
N PRO A 260 -6.73 26.30 -17.24
CA PRO A 260 -7.74 27.04 -18.05
C PRO A 260 -7.49 26.96 -19.57
N GLU A 261 -6.28 26.66 -20.00
CA GLU A 261 -5.91 26.43 -21.39
C GLU A 261 -6.42 25.07 -21.89
N SER A 262 -7.63 25.03 -22.45
CA SER A 262 -8.29 23.77 -22.88
C SER A 262 -7.47 22.90 -23.82
N ASN A 263 -6.71 23.51 -24.73
CA ASN A 263 -5.86 22.77 -25.68
C ASN A 263 -4.70 22.10 -24.97
N TYR A 264 -4.04 22.80 -24.04
CA TYR A 264 -2.98 22.25 -23.22
C TYR A 264 -3.52 21.13 -22.30
N PHE A 265 -4.64 21.38 -21.62
CA PHE A 265 -5.34 20.38 -20.80
C PHE A 265 -5.61 19.11 -21.61
N SER A 266 -6.25 19.21 -22.77
CA SER A 266 -6.60 18.04 -23.60
C SER A 266 -5.38 17.26 -24.05
N LYS A 267 -4.28 17.93 -24.40
CA LYS A 267 -3.00 17.30 -24.75
C LYS A 267 -2.39 16.54 -23.60
N VAL A 268 -2.37 17.13 -22.39
CA VAL A 268 -1.86 16.48 -21.17
C VAL A 268 -2.74 15.32 -20.77
N PHE A 269 -4.07 15.50 -20.77
CA PHE A 269 -5.03 14.46 -20.43
C PHE A 269 -4.86 13.23 -21.35
N ARG A 270 -4.76 13.46 -22.67
CA ARG A 270 -4.52 12.39 -23.65
C ARG A 270 -3.17 11.68 -23.41
N ARG A 271 -2.13 12.43 -23.03
CA ARG A 271 -0.84 11.83 -22.67
C ARG A 271 -0.94 10.93 -21.46
N THR A 272 -1.75 11.32 -20.45
CA THR A 272 -1.91 10.59 -19.18
C THR A 272 -2.80 9.36 -19.33
N TYR A 273 -3.95 9.49 -20.02
CA TYR A 273 -4.96 8.43 -20.10
C TYR A 273 -5.04 7.73 -21.48
N GLY A 274 -4.28 8.18 -22.47
CA GLY A 274 -4.23 7.57 -23.81
C GLY A 274 -5.37 8.01 -24.74
N VAL A 275 -6.42 8.67 -24.23
CA VAL A 275 -7.61 9.10 -24.97
C VAL A 275 -7.94 10.55 -24.68
N SER A 276 -8.76 11.20 -25.55
CA SER A 276 -9.21 12.57 -25.29
C SER A 276 -10.15 12.65 -24.08
N PRO A 277 -10.29 13.82 -23.42
CA PRO A 277 -11.27 14.02 -22.35
C PRO A 277 -12.71 13.66 -22.76
N THR A 278 -13.08 13.97 -24.01
CA THR A 278 -14.40 13.66 -24.57
C THR A 278 -14.62 12.16 -24.73
N ASP A 279 -13.63 11.45 -25.26
CA ASP A 279 -13.70 10.00 -25.40
C ASP A 279 -13.71 9.32 -24.03
N PHE A 280 -12.90 9.82 -23.07
CA PHE A 280 -12.87 9.31 -21.70
C PHE A 280 -14.22 9.45 -21.00
N ARG A 281 -14.97 10.54 -21.23
CA ARG A 281 -16.31 10.76 -20.71
C ARG A 281 -17.31 9.68 -21.15
N THR A 282 -17.23 9.24 -22.40
CA THR A 282 -18.13 8.24 -22.98
C THR A 282 -17.76 6.82 -22.61
N THR A 283 -16.48 6.51 -22.57
CA THR A 283 -15.95 5.14 -22.39
C THR A 283 -15.46 4.84 -20.97
N GLY A 284 -15.25 5.88 -20.14
CA GLY A 284 -14.66 5.75 -18.80
C GLY A 284 -13.23 5.19 -18.86
N MET A 285 -12.81 4.51 -17.79
CA MET A 285 -11.50 3.85 -17.71
C MET A 285 -11.34 2.65 -18.66
N TYR A 286 -12.39 2.24 -19.37
CA TYR A 286 -12.39 1.10 -20.28
C TYR A 286 -12.11 1.46 -21.73
N ALA A 287 -11.58 2.67 -21.97
CA ALA A 287 -11.13 3.07 -23.32
C ALA A 287 -9.90 2.24 -23.73
N THR A 288 -10.13 1.02 -24.16
CA THR A 288 -9.11 0.22 -24.84
C THR A 288 -8.70 0.94 -26.13
N ARG A 289 -7.40 1.18 -26.30
CA ARG A 289 -6.83 1.59 -27.59
C ARG A 289 -7.39 0.68 -28.68
N ARG A 290 -8.23 1.19 -29.54
CA ARG A 290 -8.41 0.56 -30.86
C ARG A 290 -7.05 0.64 -31.55
N ARG A 291 -6.38 -0.52 -31.68
CA ARG A 291 -5.25 -0.66 -32.59
C ARG A 291 -5.83 -0.51 -34.00
N GLY A 292 -5.53 0.62 -34.63
CA GLY A 292 -5.61 0.73 -36.09
C GLY A 292 -4.33 0.21 -36.68
#